data_220884a840e739c6afe20c0078ac330f
#
_entry.id   220884a840e739c6afe20c0078ac330f
#
_cell.length_a   1.000
_cell.length_b   1.000
_cell.length_c   1.000
_cell.angle_alpha   90.00
_cell.angle_beta   90.00
_cell.angle_gamma   90.00
#
_symmetry.space_group_name_H-M   'P 1'
#
loop_
_entity.id
_entity.type
_entity.pdbx_description
1 polymer ?
#
loop_
_entity_poly.entity_id
_entity_poly.type
_entity_poly.pdbx_seq_one_letter_code
_entity_poly.pdbx_strand_id
1 'polypeptide(L)'
;MNITLAQAEAIIAAAKEKAFNIKTKMNIAVVDSGSNLVAFVRNDGAWLGSVDIAIKKAKTAVFFQMDTADLSPLVQPGKPLFNIEHSNGGLITFPGGVVIKDNIGEVLGAIGVSGSTVEDDEEVAKAGAKAL
;
A
#
# COMPACT_ATOMS: atom_id res chain seq x y z
N MET A 1 -13.81 10.41 7.95
CA MET A 1 -14.42 10.14 6.65
C MET A 1 -13.68 9.00 5.98
N ASN A 2 -14.34 8.25 5.12
CA ASN A 2 -13.73 7.12 4.43
C ASN A 2 -13.49 7.40 2.95
N ILE A 3 -12.58 6.64 2.35
CA ILE A 3 -12.38 6.68 0.92
C ILE A 3 -13.62 6.07 0.22
N THR A 4 -14.04 6.69 -0.88
CA THR A 4 -15.12 6.16 -1.71
C THR A 4 -14.58 5.20 -2.78
N LEU A 5 -15.44 4.38 -3.36
CA LEU A 5 -15.06 3.52 -4.49
C LEU A 5 -14.50 4.35 -5.65
N ALA A 6 -15.17 5.46 -5.98
CA ALA A 6 -14.71 6.33 -7.07
C ALA A 6 -13.31 6.87 -6.82
N GLN A 7 -13.03 7.30 -5.60
CA GLN A 7 -11.69 7.75 -5.21
C GLN A 7 -10.68 6.61 -5.30
N ALA A 8 -11.03 5.43 -4.79
CA ALA A 8 -10.16 4.26 -4.85
C ALA A 8 -9.83 3.87 -6.30
N GLU A 9 -10.82 3.94 -7.19
CA GLU A 9 -10.61 3.64 -8.61
C GLU A 9 -9.69 4.66 -9.29
N ALA A 10 -9.81 5.95 -8.94
CA ALA A 10 -8.93 7.00 -9.46
C ALA A 10 -7.48 6.77 -8.97
N ILE A 11 -7.32 6.38 -7.72
CA ILE A 11 -6.01 6.05 -7.14
C ILE A 11 -5.38 4.86 -7.86
N ILE A 12 -6.15 3.81 -8.09
CA ILE A 12 -5.68 2.63 -8.83
C ILE A 12 -5.29 3.00 -10.26
N ALA A 13 -6.09 3.84 -10.93
CA ALA A 13 -5.78 4.26 -12.30
C ALA A 13 -4.43 4.98 -12.37
N ALA A 14 -4.17 5.90 -11.44
CA ALA A 14 -2.90 6.62 -11.38
C ALA A 14 -1.73 5.68 -11.07
N ALA A 15 -1.92 4.74 -10.16
CA ALA A 15 -0.91 3.74 -9.82
C ALA A 15 -0.60 2.82 -11.02
N LYS A 16 -1.62 2.38 -11.72
CA LYS A 16 -1.46 1.56 -12.93
C LYS A 16 -0.67 2.29 -14.01
N GLU A 17 -0.96 3.56 -14.22
CA GLU A 17 -0.23 4.38 -15.19
C GLU A 17 1.25 4.47 -14.82
N LYS A 18 1.55 4.71 -13.55
CA LYS A 18 2.94 4.77 -13.08
C LYS A 18 3.63 3.41 -13.25
N ALA A 19 2.96 2.32 -12.90
CA ALA A 19 3.50 0.97 -13.06
C ALA A 19 3.85 0.70 -14.53
N PHE A 20 2.98 1.09 -15.44
CA PHE A 20 3.21 0.97 -16.88
C PHE A 20 4.44 1.79 -17.31
N ASN A 21 4.54 3.04 -16.85
CA ASN A 21 5.63 3.95 -17.22
C ASN A 21 6.99 3.46 -16.75
N ILE A 22 7.06 2.80 -15.61
CA ILE A 22 8.32 2.25 -15.08
C ILE A 22 8.50 0.76 -15.45
N LYS A 23 7.64 0.22 -16.31
CA LYS A 23 7.73 -1.14 -16.86
C LYS A 23 7.68 -2.23 -15.81
N THR A 24 6.76 -2.11 -14.87
CA THR A 24 6.53 -3.10 -13.81
C THR A 24 5.15 -3.74 -13.94
N LYS A 25 4.99 -4.90 -13.31
CA LYS A 25 3.71 -5.63 -13.24
C LYS A 25 3.35 -5.74 -11.77
N MET A 26 2.32 -5.00 -11.37
CA MET A 26 2.00 -4.80 -9.95
C MET A 26 0.65 -5.40 -9.58
N ASN A 27 0.54 -5.77 -8.30
CA ASN A 27 -0.73 -5.91 -7.61
C ASN A 27 -0.96 -4.63 -6.82
N ILE A 28 -2.14 -4.06 -6.91
CA ILE A 28 -2.48 -2.77 -6.31
C ILE A 28 -3.78 -2.91 -5.54
N ALA A 29 -3.72 -2.61 -4.24
CA ALA A 29 -4.87 -2.70 -3.33
C ALA A 29 -5.14 -1.33 -2.72
N VAL A 30 -6.42 -0.98 -2.56
CA VAL A 30 -6.84 0.18 -1.78
C VAL A 30 -7.78 -0.30 -0.70
N VAL A 31 -7.47 0.06 0.55
CA VAL A 31 -8.31 -0.22 1.72
C VAL A 31 -8.86 1.08 2.30
N ASP A 32 -9.99 0.98 3.00
CA ASP A 32 -10.59 2.12 3.70
C ASP A 32 -9.95 2.34 5.08
N SER A 33 -10.46 3.31 5.84
CA SER A 33 -9.92 3.64 7.16
C SER A 33 -10.13 2.53 8.19
N GLY A 34 -11.04 1.59 7.93
CA GLY A 34 -11.23 0.39 8.74
C GLY A 34 -10.44 -0.80 8.25
N SER A 35 -9.53 -0.59 7.30
CA SER A 35 -8.68 -1.64 6.73
C SER A 35 -9.46 -2.65 5.87
N ASN A 36 -10.65 -2.30 5.43
CA ASN A 36 -11.46 -3.15 4.54
C ASN A 36 -11.04 -2.91 3.09
N LEU A 37 -10.91 -3.98 2.31
CA LEU A 37 -10.58 -3.87 0.89
C LEU A 37 -11.72 -3.18 0.13
N VAL A 38 -11.40 -2.11 -0.58
CA VAL A 38 -12.35 -1.36 -1.41
C VAL A 38 -12.17 -1.69 -2.89
N ALA A 39 -10.92 -1.74 -3.36
CA ALA A 39 -10.63 -2.03 -4.76
C ALA A 39 -9.26 -2.71 -4.89
N PHE A 40 -9.13 -3.55 -5.91
CA PHE A 40 -7.91 -4.30 -6.14
C PHE A 40 -7.76 -4.59 -7.64
N VAL A 41 -6.52 -4.48 -8.14
CA VAL A 41 -6.19 -4.96 -9.48
C VAL A 41 -4.88 -5.75 -9.46
N ARG A 42 -4.81 -6.77 -10.31
CA ARG A 42 -3.58 -7.50 -10.59
C ARG A 42 -3.24 -7.29 -12.06
N ASN A 43 -2.09 -6.67 -12.35
CA ASN A 43 -1.61 -6.58 -13.71
C ASN A 43 -1.38 -7.98 -14.28
N ASP A 44 -1.60 -8.12 -15.59
CA ASP A 44 -1.29 -9.37 -16.26
C ASP A 44 0.18 -9.75 -16.01
N GLY A 45 0.41 -10.99 -15.58
CA GLY A 45 1.74 -11.49 -15.31
C GLY A 45 2.37 -11.07 -13.99
N ALA A 46 1.68 -10.31 -13.14
CA ALA A 46 2.17 -10.00 -11.80
C ALA A 46 2.26 -11.26 -10.94
N TRP A 47 3.21 -11.29 -10.01
CA TRP A 47 3.42 -12.45 -9.15
C TRP A 47 2.21 -12.72 -8.25
N LEU A 48 1.81 -14.01 -8.14
CA LEU A 48 0.68 -14.39 -7.30
C LEU A 48 0.94 -14.10 -5.83
N GLY A 49 2.14 -14.33 -5.34
CA GLY A 49 2.50 -14.05 -3.95
C GLY A 49 2.35 -12.58 -3.57
N SER A 50 2.45 -11.68 -4.55
CA SER A 50 2.32 -10.25 -4.31
C SER A 50 0.87 -9.78 -4.15
N VAL A 51 -0.13 -10.62 -4.41
CA VAL A 51 -1.54 -10.30 -4.14
C VAL A 51 -1.75 -10.06 -2.65
N ASP A 52 -1.38 -11.04 -1.84
CA ASP A 52 -1.51 -10.94 -0.38
C ASP A 52 -0.64 -9.82 0.18
N ILE A 53 0.59 -9.68 -0.34
CA ILE A 53 1.52 -8.65 0.12
C ILE A 53 0.97 -7.25 -0.14
N ALA A 54 0.41 -6.98 -1.31
CA ALA A 54 -0.16 -5.67 -1.63
C ALA A 54 -1.30 -5.32 -0.65
N ILE A 55 -2.19 -6.26 -0.40
CA ILE A 55 -3.30 -6.05 0.53
C ILE A 55 -2.77 -5.80 1.94
N LYS A 56 -1.79 -6.60 2.39
CA LYS A 56 -1.22 -6.45 3.73
C LYS A 56 -0.42 -5.17 3.89
N LYS A 57 0.26 -4.70 2.86
CA LYS A 57 0.94 -3.38 2.91
C LYS A 57 -0.08 -2.27 3.14
N ALA A 58 -1.20 -2.28 2.42
CA ALA A 58 -2.25 -1.29 2.62
C ALA A 58 -2.81 -1.35 4.04
N LYS A 59 -3.13 -2.54 4.52
CA LYS A 59 -3.64 -2.73 5.89
C LYS A 59 -2.64 -2.26 6.94
N THR A 60 -1.37 -2.60 6.79
CA THR A 60 -0.32 -2.19 7.72
C THR A 60 -0.24 -0.67 7.82
N ALA A 61 -0.29 0.02 6.68
CA ALA A 61 -0.25 1.48 6.65
C ALA A 61 -1.43 2.10 7.41
N VAL A 62 -2.64 1.55 7.25
CA VAL A 62 -3.82 2.02 7.99
C VAL A 62 -3.69 1.73 9.48
N PHE A 63 -3.27 0.52 9.86
CA PHE A 63 -3.20 0.11 11.26
C PHE A 63 -2.29 1.02 12.08
N PHE A 64 -1.19 1.49 11.50
CA PHE A 64 -0.23 2.33 12.22
C PHE A 64 -0.22 3.78 11.73
N GLN A 65 -1.10 4.12 10.79
CA GLN A 65 -1.28 5.48 10.25
C GLN A 65 0.02 6.09 9.76
N MET A 66 0.82 5.27 9.08
CA MET A 66 2.09 5.69 8.48
C MET A 66 2.41 4.84 7.25
N ASP A 67 3.24 5.36 6.38
CA ASP A 67 3.74 4.58 5.25
C ASP A 67 4.59 3.42 5.75
N THR A 68 4.51 2.26 5.09
CA THR A 68 5.32 1.11 5.48
C THR A 68 6.82 1.39 5.33
N ALA A 69 7.21 2.32 4.45
CA ALA A 69 8.60 2.76 4.35
C ALA A 69 9.11 3.37 5.66
N ASP A 70 8.25 4.07 6.40
CA ASP A 70 8.63 4.67 7.69
C ASP A 70 8.68 3.63 8.81
N LEU A 71 7.87 2.59 8.70
CA LEU A 71 7.86 1.49 9.67
C LEU A 71 9.07 0.56 9.49
N SER A 72 9.50 0.37 8.26
CA SER A 72 10.55 -0.60 7.89
C SER A 72 11.82 -0.51 8.74
N PRO A 73 12.40 0.68 9.00
CA PRO A 73 13.62 0.76 9.81
C PRO A 73 13.43 0.32 11.27
N LEU A 74 12.20 0.36 11.78
CA LEU A 74 11.90 0.06 13.19
C LEU A 74 11.75 -1.44 13.46
N VAL A 75 11.63 -2.25 12.41
CA VAL A 75 11.35 -3.69 12.53
C VAL A 75 12.56 -4.58 12.22
N GLN A 76 13.70 -3.97 11.93
CA GLN A 76 14.90 -4.71 11.61
C GLN A 76 15.48 -5.40 12.87
N PRO A 77 16.29 -6.46 12.71
CA PRO A 77 16.94 -7.10 13.87
C PRO A 77 17.66 -6.08 14.77
N GLY A 78 17.39 -6.15 16.08
CA GLY A 78 17.96 -5.22 17.05
C GLY A 78 17.17 -3.91 17.20
N LYS A 79 16.08 -3.74 16.46
CA LYS A 79 15.24 -2.55 16.55
C LYS A 79 14.01 -2.80 17.43
N PRO A 80 13.36 -1.72 17.95
CA PRO A 80 12.31 -1.85 18.96
C PRO A 80 11.10 -2.69 18.56
N LEU A 81 10.74 -2.70 17.27
CA LEU A 81 9.53 -3.38 16.79
C LEU A 81 9.85 -4.67 16.02
N PHE A 82 11.01 -5.24 16.24
CA PHE A 82 11.40 -6.50 15.61
C PHE A 82 10.32 -7.57 15.88
N ASN A 83 9.90 -8.29 14.84
CA ASN A 83 8.85 -9.32 14.88
C ASN A 83 7.41 -8.78 15.00
N ILE A 84 7.17 -7.46 14.87
CA ILE A 84 5.81 -6.91 14.87
C ILE A 84 4.94 -7.55 13.76
N GLU A 85 5.58 -8.06 12.71
CA GLU A 85 4.90 -8.69 11.58
C GLU A 85 4.06 -9.90 11.99
N HIS A 86 4.34 -10.52 13.13
CA HIS A 86 3.55 -11.63 13.65
C HIS A 86 2.22 -11.19 14.27
N SER A 87 2.01 -9.89 14.47
CA SER A 87 0.78 -9.35 15.02
C SER A 87 -0.26 -9.09 13.93
N ASN A 88 -1.50 -8.80 14.34
CA ASN A 88 -2.59 -8.38 13.45
C ASN A 88 -2.84 -9.34 12.28
N GLY A 89 -2.64 -10.64 12.48
CA GLY A 89 -2.83 -11.64 11.44
C GLY A 89 -1.76 -11.63 10.35
N GLY A 90 -0.64 -10.98 10.60
CA GLY A 90 0.47 -10.83 9.68
C GLY A 90 0.50 -9.44 9.07
N LEU A 91 1.65 -8.78 9.22
CA LEU A 91 1.91 -7.46 8.62
C LEU A 91 3.00 -7.57 7.58
N ILE A 92 3.00 -6.64 6.63
CA ILE A 92 4.12 -6.48 5.68
C ILE A 92 4.69 -5.09 5.93
N THR A 93 5.96 -5.03 6.29
CA THR A 93 6.61 -3.81 6.82
C THR A 93 7.65 -3.20 5.89
N PHE A 94 7.92 -3.81 4.73
CA PHE A 94 8.80 -3.17 3.75
C PHE A 94 8.00 -2.21 2.84
N PRO A 95 8.67 -1.25 2.17
CA PRO A 95 8.00 -0.17 1.43
C PRO A 95 6.99 -0.64 0.39
N GLY A 96 5.98 0.19 0.14
CA GLY A 96 4.93 -0.04 -0.84
C GLY A 96 3.51 0.13 -0.29
N GLY A 97 3.36 0.36 1.02
CA GLY A 97 2.08 0.77 1.61
C GLY A 97 2.12 2.25 1.93
N VAL A 98 1.18 3.02 1.40
CA VAL A 98 1.16 4.48 1.55
C VAL A 98 -0.21 4.94 2.02
N VAL A 99 -0.25 5.74 3.08
CA VAL A 99 -1.50 6.30 3.59
C VAL A 99 -2.09 7.29 2.60
N ILE A 100 -3.42 7.32 2.54
CA ILE A 100 -4.17 8.27 1.72
C ILE A 100 -4.85 9.22 2.69
N LYS A 101 -4.55 10.52 2.56
CA LYS A 101 -5.02 11.55 3.48
C LYS A 101 -5.90 12.56 2.76
N ASP A 102 -6.82 13.17 3.50
CA ASP A 102 -7.57 14.32 3.02
C ASP A 102 -6.78 15.63 3.18
N ASN A 103 -7.42 16.75 2.86
CA ASN A 103 -6.78 18.08 2.88
C ASN A 103 -6.35 18.53 4.28
N ILE A 104 -6.93 17.95 5.33
CA ILE A 104 -6.60 18.30 6.72
C ILE A 104 -5.68 17.25 7.36
N GLY A 105 -5.21 16.27 6.59
CA GLY A 105 -4.27 15.26 7.05
C GLY A 105 -4.90 14.05 7.72
N GLU A 106 -6.23 13.90 7.65
CA GLU A 106 -6.91 12.71 8.20
C GLU A 106 -6.73 11.53 7.25
N VAL A 107 -6.43 10.36 7.80
CA VAL A 107 -6.24 9.14 7.02
C VAL A 107 -7.60 8.60 6.56
N LEU A 108 -7.80 8.56 5.25
CA LEU A 108 -9.01 8.02 4.62
C LEU A 108 -8.89 6.53 4.30
N GLY A 109 -7.68 6.03 4.21
CA GLY A 109 -7.37 4.67 3.83
C GLY A 109 -5.91 4.56 3.45
N ALA A 110 -5.57 3.53 2.68
CA ALA A 110 -4.20 3.35 2.19
C ALA A 110 -4.19 2.57 0.89
N ILE A 111 -3.13 2.77 0.13
CA ILE A 111 -2.81 1.97 -1.05
C ILE A 111 -1.64 1.04 -0.70
N GLY A 112 -1.69 -0.19 -1.20
CA GLY A 112 -0.59 -1.15 -1.11
C GLY A 112 -0.23 -1.67 -2.49
N VAL A 113 1.06 -1.68 -2.79
CA VAL A 113 1.58 -2.10 -4.09
C VAL A 113 2.70 -3.10 -3.90
N SER A 114 2.66 -4.19 -4.67
CA SER A 114 3.69 -5.22 -4.63
C SER A 114 3.82 -5.88 -5.99
N GLY A 115 5.07 -6.13 -6.43
CA GLY A 115 5.31 -6.83 -7.68
C GLY A 115 6.69 -6.57 -8.28
N SER A 116 7.49 -5.67 -7.71
CA SER A 116 8.83 -5.35 -8.18
C SER A 116 9.76 -5.13 -6.99
N THR A 117 10.78 -4.29 -7.12
CA THR A 117 11.59 -3.88 -5.98
C THR A 117 10.75 -3.05 -5.01
N VAL A 118 11.16 -2.98 -3.74
CA VAL A 118 10.43 -2.17 -2.76
C VAL A 118 10.43 -0.69 -3.14
N GLU A 119 11.48 -0.23 -3.81
CA GLU A 119 11.59 1.15 -4.32
C GLU A 119 10.55 1.40 -5.43
N ASP A 120 10.40 0.47 -6.36
CA ASP A 120 9.40 0.55 -7.43
C ASP A 120 7.99 0.49 -6.84
N ASP A 121 7.75 -0.42 -5.89
CA ASP A 121 6.47 -0.58 -5.22
C ASP A 121 6.07 0.74 -4.54
N GLU A 122 7.00 1.37 -3.83
CA GLU A 122 6.78 2.64 -3.16
C GLU A 122 6.48 3.77 -4.16
N GLU A 123 7.22 3.83 -5.26
CA GLU A 123 7.01 4.86 -6.29
C GLU A 123 5.61 4.77 -6.89
N VAL A 124 5.16 3.56 -7.20
CA VAL A 124 3.81 3.32 -7.73
C VAL A 124 2.74 3.66 -6.69
N ALA A 125 2.94 3.26 -5.44
CA ALA A 125 2.00 3.56 -4.35
C ALA A 125 1.86 5.07 -4.13
N LYS A 126 2.96 5.80 -4.13
CA LYS A 126 2.94 7.27 -3.97
C LYS A 126 2.24 7.95 -5.14
N ALA A 127 2.45 7.48 -6.36
CA ALA A 127 1.76 8.03 -7.53
C ALA A 127 0.24 7.85 -7.39
N GLY A 128 -0.21 6.71 -6.90
CA GLY A 128 -1.63 6.47 -6.63
C GLY A 128 -2.17 7.40 -5.54
N ALA A 129 -1.48 7.48 -4.41
CA ALA A 129 -1.91 8.29 -3.28
C ALA A 129 -2.05 9.79 -3.63
N LYS A 130 -1.22 10.28 -4.56
CA LYS A 130 -1.26 11.68 -5.01
C LYS A 130 -2.46 11.99 -5.90
N ALA A 131 -3.19 11.01 -6.40
CA ALA A 131 -4.32 11.21 -7.29
C ALA A 131 -5.56 11.74 -6.56
N LEU A 132 -5.49 11.87 -5.25
CA LEU A 132 -6.62 12.34 -4.44
C LEU A 132 -6.50 13.82 -4.05
#